data_77fafe15d2b400aa6f4586b2e94bd7f4
#
_entry.id   77fafe15d2b400aa6f4586b2e94bd7f4
#
_cell.length_a   1.000
_cell.length_b   1.000
_cell.length_c   1.000
_cell.angle_alpha   90.00
_cell.angle_beta   90.00
_cell.angle_gamma   90.00
#
_symmetry.space_group_name_H-M   'P 1'
#
loop_
_entity.id
_entity.type
_entity.pdbx_description
1 polymer ?
#
loop_
_entity_poly.entity_id
_entity_poly.type
_entity_poly.pdbx_seq_one_letter_code
_entity_poly.pdbx_strand_id
1 'polypeptide(L)'
;MSRRRRAETRKVLPDPKYGDIVVTKFMNYVMYEGKKAVAENIIYGAFDIIETKRRDVGPLEAFHAALDNVAPSVEVRSRRVGGATYQVPVEVRPERRRALAIRWLVTAARNRGENTMTEKLAGELLDASNNRGAAVKKREDTHKMAEANRAFSHYRW
;
A
#
# COMPACT_ATOMS: atom_id res chain seq x y z
N MET A 1 -23.43 20.71 -1.89
CA MET A 1 -22.26 20.38 -2.74
C MET A 1 -21.98 21.53 -3.72
N SER A 2 -20.74 21.91 -3.85
CA SER A 2 -20.36 22.94 -4.80
C SER A 2 -20.25 22.38 -6.22
N ARG A 3 -21.00 22.97 -7.17
CA ARG A 3 -20.92 22.59 -8.60
C ARG A 3 -19.86 23.40 -9.35
N ARG A 4 -19.44 24.54 -8.81
CA ARG A 4 -18.56 25.49 -9.50
C ARG A 4 -17.10 25.32 -9.12
N ARG A 5 -16.81 24.70 -8.01
CA ARG A 5 -15.46 24.62 -7.46
C ARG A 5 -15.17 23.24 -6.89
N ARG A 6 -14.06 22.67 -7.30
CA ARG A 6 -13.55 21.44 -6.71
C ARG A 6 -12.96 21.76 -5.33
N ALA A 7 -13.24 20.92 -4.35
CA ALA A 7 -12.66 21.07 -3.02
C ALA A 7 -11.13 20.98 -3.09
N GLU A 8 -10.46 21.82 -2.31
CA GLU A 8 -9.00 21.78 -2.20
C GLU A 8 -8.55 20.49 -1.49
N THR A 9 -7.46 19.91 -2.00
CA THR A 9 -6.86 18.74 -1.35
C THR A 9 -6.13 19.18 -0.10
N ARG A 10 -6.47 18.57 1.05
CA ARG A 10 -5.80 18.87 2.31
C ARG A 10 -4.34 18.42 2.25
N LYS A 11 -3.44 19.28 2.74
CA LYS A 11 -2.03 18.92 2.87
C LYS A 11 -1.84 17.95 4.02
N VAL A 12 -1.10 16.89 3.78
CA VAL A 12 -0.73 15.92 4.80
C VAL A 12 0.57 16.39 5.45
N LEU A 13 0.55 16.54 6.78
CA LEU A 13 1.75 16.92 7.53
C LEU A 13 2.62 15.68 7.79
N PRO A 14 3.96 15.83 7.81
CA PRO A 14 4.83 14.72 8.18
C PRO A 14 4.57 14.28 9.63
N ASP A 15 4.83 13.02 9.92
CA ASP A 15 4.66 12.51 11.27
C ASP A 15 5.69 13.13 12.24
N PRO A 16 5.35 13.31 13.53
CA PRO A 16 6.22 14.01 14.46
C PRO A 16 7.49 13.22 14.83
N LYS A 17 7.48 11.90 14.72
CA LYS A 17 8.61 11.05 15.16
C LYS A 17 9.65 10.85 14.06
N TYR A 18 9.22 10.59 12.82
CA TYR A 18 10.11 10.31 11.70
C TYR A 18 10.15 11.43 10.65
N GLY A 19 9.23 12.37 10.72
CA GLY A 19 9.14 13.47 9.77
C GLY A 19 8.79 13.03 8.35
N ASP A 20 8.05 11.94 8.19
CA ASP A 20 7.75 11.34 6.90
C ASP A 20 6.26 11.44 6.57
N ILE A 21 5.96 12.02 5.41
CA ILE A 21 4.57 12.19 4.91
C ILE A 21 3.93 10.82 4.60
N VAL A 22 4.71 9.88 4.10
CA VAL A 22 4.21 8.54 3.75
C VAL A 22 3.77 7.78 4.99
N VAL A 23 4.49 7.93 6.09
CA VAL A 23 4.09 7.37 7.39
C VAL A 23 2.74 7.93 7.84
N THR A 24 2.53 9.23 7.70
CA THR A 24 1.24 9.86 8.03
C THR A 24 0.12 9.32 7.14
N LYS A 25 0.35 9.17 5.85
CA LYS A 25 -0.63 8.59 4.92
C LYS A 25 -0.96 7.14 5.31
N PHE A 26 0.02 6.40 5.73
CA PHE A 26 -0.16 5.02 6.21
C PHE A 26 -1.00 4.99 7.50
N MET A 27 -0.73 5.89 8.44
CA MET A 27 -1.55 6.05 9.65
C MET A 27 -3.01 6.33 9.32
N ASN A 28 -3.25 7.24 8.39
CA ASN A 28 -4.61 7.61 7.97
C ASN A 28 -5.35 6.41 7.37
N TYR A 29 -4.64 5.51 6.70
CA TYR A 29 -5.25 4.30 6.13
C TYR A 29 -5.52 3.22 7.18
N VAL A 30 -4.64 3.07 8.16
CA VAL A 30 -4.83 2.12 9.27
C VAL A 30 -5.95 2.55 10.20
N MET A 31 -6.18 3.85 10.31
CA MET A 31 -7.15 4.45 11.23
C MET A 31 -8.58 3.99 10.95
N TYR A 32 -9.30 3.69 12.04
CA TYR A 32 -10.74 3.46 12.04
C TYR A 32 -11.46 4.54 12.86
N GLU A 33 -12.62 4.96 12.40
CA GLU A 33 -13.52 5.85 13.17
C GLU A 33 -12.86 7.17 13.62
N GLY A 34 -11.84 7.64 12.89
CA GLY A 34 -11.11 8.84 13.25
C GLY A 34 -10.18 8.72 14.46
N LYS A 35 -9.94 7.52 14.95
CA LYS A 35 -9.08 7.26 16.12
C LYS A 35 -7.61 7.29 15.74
N LYS A 36 -7.08 8.46 15.46
CA LYS A 36 -5.72 8.64 14.97
C LYS A 36 -4.65 8.25 15.99
N ALA A 37 -4.86 8.54 17.28
CA ALA A 37 -3.92 8.17 18.32
C ALA A 37 -3.71 6.66 18.40
N VAL A 38 -4.76 5.86 18.20
CA VAL A 38 -4.67 4.41 18.15
C VAL A 38 -3.83 3.95 16.94
N ALA A 39 -4.06 4.54 15.77
CA ALA A 39 -3.29 4.24 14.57
C ALA A 39 -1.80 4.60 14.73
N GLU A 40 -1.50 5.73 15.35
CA GLU A 40 -0.12 6.14 15.67
C GLU A 40 0.56 5.12 16.58
N ASN A 41 -0.12 4.68 17.63
CA ASN A 41 0.41 3.68 18.56
C ASN A 41 0.69 2.35 17.87
N ILE A 42 -0.19 1.92 16.97
CA ILE A 42 -0.01 0.70 16.18
C ILE A 42 1.24 0.80 15.32
N ILE A 43 1.40 1.89 14.59
CA ILE A 43 2.51 2.07 13.65
C ILE A 43 3.84 2.23 14.38
N TYR A 44 3.90 3.05 15.40
CA TYR A 44 5.12 3.25 16.18
C TYR A 44 5.52 1.97 16.94
N GLY A 45 4.54 1.24 17.48
CA GLY A 45 4.78 -0.06 18.07
C GLY A 45 5.31 -1.09 17.09
N ALA A 46 4.77 -1.11 15.87
CA ALA A 46 5.25 -1.96 14.79
C ALA A 46 6.68 -1.61 14.40
N PHE A 47 7.01 -0.33 14.31
CA PHE A 47 8.38 0.12 14.02
C PHE A 47 9.37 -0.24 15.12
N ASP A 48 8.96 -0.18 16.37
CA ASP A 48 9.79 -0.62 17.51
C ASP A 48 10.09 -2.13 17.44
N ILE A 49 9.11 -2.95 17.05
CA ILE A 49 9.29 -4.38 16.83
C ILE A 49 10.27 -4.63 15.68
N ILE A 50 10.16 -3.90 14.58
CA ILE A 50 11.05 -4.00 13.42
C ILE A 50 12.48 -3.65 13.83
N GLU A 51 12.66 -2.57 14.59
CA GLU A 51 13.97 -2.15 15.08
C GLU A 51 14.64 -3.23 15.93
N THR A 52 13.87 -3.91 16.78
CA THR A 52 14.35 -5.01 17.60
C THR A 52 14.78 -6.22 16.78
N LYS A 53 13.99 -6.58 15.76
CA LYS A 53 14.22 -7.78 14.93
C LYS A 53 15.23 -7.57 13.80
N ARG A 54 15.34 -6.35 13.29
CA ARG A 54 16.21 -6.00 12.18
C ARG A 54 17.08 -4.80 12.55
N ARG A 55 18.21 -5.08 13.19
CA ARG A 55 19.14 -4.04 13.64
C ARG A 55 20.03 -3.46 12.54
N ASP A 56 20.17 -4.17 11.43
CA ASP A 56 20.96 -3.77 10.26
C ASP A 56 20.33 -2.63 9.46
N VAL A 57 18.99 -2.53 9.51
CA VAL A 57 18.20 -1.54 8.76
C VAL A 57 17.26 -0.85 9.75
N GLY A 58 17.15 0.47 9.66
CA GLY A 58 16.22 1.22 10.47
C GLY A 58 14.76 0.90 10.14
N PRO A 59 13.81 1.10 11.08
CA PRO A 59 12.41 0.79 10.85
C PRO A 59 11.79 1.58 9.70
N LEU A 60 12.16 2.85 9.54
CA LEU A 60 11.69 3.68 8.44
C LEU A 60 12.19 3.17 7.09
N GLU A 61 13.43 2.77 7.01
CA GLU A 61 14.04 2.20 5.80
C GLU A 61 13.40 0.87 5.43
N ALA A 62 13.14 0.00 6.41
CA ALA A 62 12.40 -1.24 6.20
C ALA A 62 10.97 -0.98 5.72
N PHE A 63 10.31 0.03 6.25
CA PHE A 63 8.98 0.46 5.83
C PHE A 63 8.96 0.90 4.37
N HIS A 64 9.90 1.75 3.96
CA HIS A 64 10.01 2.18 2.56
C HIS A 64 10.36 1.03 1.62
N ALA A 65 11.24 0.13 2.03
CA ALA A 65 11.55 -1.08 1.27
C ALA A 65 10.32 -1.97 1.08
N ALA A 66 9.51 -2.13 2.12
CA ALA A 66 8.25 -2.87 2.05
C ALA A 66 7.28 -2.25 1.04
N LEU A 67 7.10 -0.92 1.09
CA LEU A 67 6.24 -0.21 0.15
C LEU A 67 6.73 -0.38 -1.30
N ASP A 68 8.01 -0.23 -1.55
CA ASP A 68 8.60 -0.38 -2.87
C ASP A 68 8.42 -1.80 -3.42
N ASN A 69 8.58 -2.80 -2.57
CA ASN A 69 8.42 -4.21 -2.95
C ASN A 69 6.96 -4.59 -3.24
N VAL A 70 6.00 -3.91 -2.64
CA VAL A 70 4.57 -4.18 -2.82
C VAL A 70 3.95 -3.33 -3.94
N ALA A 71 4.53 -2.17 -4.25
CA ALA A 71 3.99 -1.26 -5.25
C ALA A 71 3.96 -1.88 -6.65
N PRO A 72 2.78 -2.00 -7.29
CA PRO A 72 2.69 -2.57 -8.63
C PRO A 72 3.09 -1.56 -9.70
N SER A 73 3.77 -2.00 -10.75
CA SER A 73 4.09 -1.16 -11.92
C SER A 73 2.98 -1.16 -12.95
N VAL A 74 2.20 -2.24 -13.00
CA VAL A 74 1.08 -2.42 -13.93
C VAL A 74 -0.12 -2.99 -13.21
N GLU A 75 -1.30 -2.65 -13.68
CA GLU A 75 -2.56 -3.23 -13.22
C GLU A 75 -3.48 -3.49 -14.41
N VAL A 76 -4.58 -4.17 -14.18
CA VAL A 76 -5.58 -4.45 -15.20
C VAL A 76 -6.81 -3.59 -14.94
N ARG A 77 -7.28 -2.90 -15.97
CA ARG A 77 -8.52 -2.11 -15.92
C ARG A 77 -9.52 -2.63 -16.95
N SER A 78 -10.76 -2.73 -16.52
CA SER A 78 -11.84 -3.12 -17.43
C SER A 78 -12.15 -2.01 -18.42
N ARG A 79 -12.27 -2.37 -19.68
CA ARG A 79 -12.73 -1.46 -20.73
C ARG A 79 -13.77 -2.17 -21.61
N ARG A 80 -14.85 -1.48 -21.89
CA ARG A 80 -15.89 -1.99 -22.79
C ARG A 80 -15.64 -1.51 -24.21
N VAL A 81 -15.46 -2.45 -25.12
CA VAL A 81 -15.24 -2.16 -26.55
C VAL A 81 -16.17 -3.05 -27.37
N GLY A 82 -17.03 -2.45 -28.20
CA GLY A 82 -17.93 -3.19 -29.07
C GLY A 82 -18.89 -4.15 -28.36
N GLY A 83 -19.33 -3.80 -27.14
CA GLY A 83 -20.23 -4.63 -26.33
C GLY A 83 -19.53 -5.70 -25.48
N ALA A 84 -18.25 -5.97 -25.72
CA ALA A 84 -17.45 -6.88 -24.92
C ALA A 84 -16.61 -6.14 -23.87
N THR A 85 -16.42 -6.74 -22.71
CA THR A 85 -15.57 -6.19 -21.64
C THR A 85 -14.20 -6.86 -21.68
N TYR A 86 -13.17 -6.05 -21.83
CA TYR A 86 -11.77 -6.50 -21.84
C TYR A 86 -11.03 -6.04 -20.60
N GLN A 87 -10.15 -6.88 -20.08
CA GLN A 87 -9.22 -6.54 -19.02
C GLN A 87 -7.94 -6.00 -19.68
N VAL A 88 -7.73 -4.68 -19.60
CA VAL A 88 -6.64 -4.01 -20.31
C VAL A 88 -5.52 -3.68 -19.35
N PRO A 89 -4.28 -4.17 -19.59
CA PRO A 89 -3.12 -3.80 -18.76
C PRO A 89 -2.76 -2.32 -18.96
N VAL A 90 -2.55 -1.61 -17.87
CA VAL A 90 -2.17 -0.19 -17.87
C VAL A 90 -1.06 0.07 -16.86
N GLU A 91 -0.19 1.02 -17.15
CA GLU A 91 0.80 1.48 -16.20
C GLU A 91 0.14 2.20 -15.03
N VAL A 92 0.68 2.00 -13.84
CA VAL A 92 0.18 2.62 -12.61
C VAL A 92 0.99 3.88 -12.32
N ARG A 93 0.29 5.00 -12.11
CA ARG A 93 0.92 6.28 -11.73
C ARG A 93 1.58 6.16 -10.35
N PRO A 94 2.67 6.91 -10.08
CA PRO A 94 3.38 6.82 -8.80
C PRO A 94 2.51 7.00 -7.55
N GLU A 95 1.57 7.94 -7.59
CA GLU A 95 0.65 8.17 -6.47
C GLU A 95 -0.27 6.97 -6.22
N ARG A 96 -0.79 6.38 -7.29
CA ARG A 96 -1.63 5.18 -7.20
C ARG A 96 -0.82 3.95 -6.79
N ARG A 97 0.42 3.83 -7.24
CA ARG A 97 1.32 2.75 -6.81
C ARG A 97 1.47 2.75 -5.29
N ARG A 98 1.73 3.92 -4.73
CA ARG A 98 1.85 4.09 -3.28
C ARG A 98 0.53 3.76 -2.56
N ALA A 99 -0.59 4.26 -3.06
CA ALA A 99 -1.90 3.99 -2.47
C ALA A 99 -2.23 2.50 -2.48
N LEU A 100 -1.95 1.80 -3.56
CA LEU A 100 -2.15 0.35 -3.66
C LEU A 100 -1.23 -0.42 -2.72
N ALA A 101 0.05 -0.02 -2.61
CA ALA A 101 1.00 -0.64 -1.70
C ALA A 101 0.53 -0.53 -0.24
N ILE A 102 0.09 0.64 0.16
CA ILE A 102 -0.45 0.89 1.50
C ILE A 102 -1.69 0.01 1.75
N ARG A 103 -2.62 0.02 0.83
CA ARG A 103 -3.86 -0.77 0.93
C ARG A 103 -3.57 -2.26 1.08
N TRP A 104 -2.71 -2.79 0.24
CA TRP A 104 -2.39 -4.22 0.25
C TRP A 104 -1.62 -4.64 1.49
N LEU A 105 -0.69 -3.81 1.96
CA LEU A 105 0.02 -4.06 3.22
C LEU A 105 -0.93 -4.09 4.42
N VAL A 106 -1.82 -3.13 4.52
CA VAL A 106 -2.78 -3.07 5.63
C VAL A 106 -3.75 -4.25 5.58
N THR A 107 -4.30 -4.56 4.41
CA THR A 107 -5.21 -5.69 4.24
C THR A 107 -4.52 -7.01 4.56
N ALA A 108 -3.31 -7.21 4.08
CA ALA A 108 -2.53 -8.42 4.36
C ALA A 108 -2.19 -8.54 5.85
N ALA A 109 -1.82 -7.43 6.50
CA ALA A 109 -1.56 -7.41 7.93
C ALA A 109 -2.79 -7.80 8.75
N ARG A 110 -3.95 -7.24 8.42
CA ARG A 110 -5.22 -7.56 9.11
C ARG A 110 -5.59 -9.04 9.05
N ASN A 111 -5.19 -9.73 8.00
CA ASN A 111 -5.49 -11.16 7.79
C ASN A 111 -4.44 -12.10 8.39
N ARG A 112 -3.42 -11.58 9.05
CA ARG A 112 -2.40 -12.41 9.70
C ARG A 112 -2.90 -13.01 11.01
N GLY A 113 -2.21 -14.02 11.49
CA GLY A 113 -2.59 -14.78 12.67
C GLY A 113 -2.07 -14.28 14.01
N GLU A 114 -1.27 -13.21 14.04
CA GLU A 114 -0.79 -12.63 15.30
C GLU A 114 -1.94 -12.05 16.13
N ASN A 115 -1.70 -11.85 17.43
CA ASN A 115 -2.76 -11.43 18.36
C ASN A 115 -3.15 -9.96 18.23
N THR A 116 -2.19 -9.06 18.02
CA THR A 116 -2.42 -7.62 17.95
C THR A 116 -2.13 -7.07 16.56
N MET A 117 -2.78 -5.97 16.20
CA MET A 117 -2.53 -5.30 14.93
C MET A 117 -1.08 -4.78 14.83
N THR A 118 -0.49 -4.37 15.95
CA THR A 118 0.92 -3.96 16.03
C THR A 118 1.85 -5.08 15.56
N GLU A 119 1.65 -6.29 16.08
CA GLU A 119 2.43 -7.48 15.70
C GLU A 119 2.17 -7.90 14.26
N LYS A 120 0.92 -7.88 13.84
CA LYS A 120 0.50 -8.19 12.46
C LYS A 120 1.18 -7.26 11.47
N LEU A 121 1.14 -5.97 11.73
CA LEU A 121 1.73 -4.96 10.86
C LEU A 121 3.25 -5.09 10.82
N ALA A 122 3.91 -5.27 11.96
CA ALA A 122 5.35 -5.50 12.02
C ALA A 122 5.75 -6.73 11.23
N GLY A 123 5.02 -7.84 11.37
CA GLY A 123 5.27 -9.07 10.63
C GLY A 123 5.12 -8.90 9.13
N GLU A 124 4.07 -8.23 8.68
CA GLU A 124 3.86 -8.01 7.24
C GLU A 124 4.91 -7.04 6.66
N LEU A 125 5.25 -5.98 7.35
CA LEU A 125 6.29 -5.05 6.90
C LEU A 125 7.66 -5.73 6.80
N LEU A 126 8.01 -6.56 7.77
CA LEU A 126 9.27 -7.34 7.74
C LEU A 126 9.29 -8.31 6.56
N ASP A 127 8.22 -9.07 6.35
CA ASP A 127 8.12 -10.00 5.22
C ASP A 127 8.18 -9.26 3.89
N ALA A 128 7.44 -8.18 3.75
CA ALA A 128 7.44 -7.37 2.53
C ALA A 128 8.80 -6.72 2.25
N SER A 129 9.51 -6.27 3.27
CA SER A 129 10.86 -5.72 3.11
C SER A 129 11.86 -6.76 2.59
N ASN A 130 11.60 -8.04 2.85
CA ASN A 130 12.36 -9.17 2.32
C ASN A 130 11.71 -9.80 1.07
N ASN A 131 10.81 -9.07 0.42
CA ASN A 131 10.10 -9.51 -0.79
C ASN A 131 9.28 -10.79 -0.59
N ARG A 132 8.65 -10.94 0.57
CA ARG A 132 7.80 -12.08 0.96
C ARG A 132 6.48 -11.57 1.52
N GLY A 133 5.56 -12.48 1.76
CA GLY A 133 4.28 -12.21 2.40
C GLY A 133 3.11 -12.03 1.43
N ALA A 134 1.92 -11.89 2.00
CA ALA A 134 0.67 -11.82 1.23
C ALA A 134 0.55 -10.57 0.36
N ALA A 135 1.06 -9.43 0.82
CA ALA A 135 1.05 -8.18 0.05
C ALA A 135 1.92 -8.29 -1.21
N VAL A 136 3.10 -8.86 -1.09
CA VAL A 136 4.00 -9.11 -2.23
C VAL A 136 3.36 -10.10 -3.20
N LYS A 137 2.71 -11.13 -2.68
CA LYS A 137 1.96 -12.08 -3.50
C LYS A 137 0.84 -11.40 -4.29
N LYS A 138 0.13 -10.46 -3.68
CA LYS A 138 -0.91 -9.66 -4.35
C LYS A 138 -0.33 -8.87 -5.54
N ARG A 139 0.84 -8.27 -5.36
CA ARG A 139 1.55 -7.60 -6.46
C ARG A 139 1.90 -8.58 -7.57
N GLU A 140 2.47 -9.73 -7.22
CA GLU A 140 2.83 -10.76 -8.20
C GLU A 140 1.62 -11.26 -8.98
N ASP A 141 0.51 -11.52 -8.30
CA ASP A 141 -0.74 -11.94 -8.93
C ASP A 141 -1.28 -10.87 -9.89
N THR A 142 -1.19 -9.60 -9.49
CA THR A 142 -1.59 -8.46 -10.33
C THR A 142 -0.71 -8.36 -11.58
N HIS A 143 0.60 -8.52 -11.44
CA HIS A 143 1.53 -8.52 -12.56
C HIS A 143 1.30 -9.72 -13.51
N LYS A 144 1.02 -10.89 -12.98
CA LYS A 144 0.67 -12.08 -13.78
C LYS A 144 -0.63 -11.87 -14.55
N MET A 145 -1.63 -11.27 -13.92
CA MET A 145 -2.90 -10.94 -14.58
C MET A 145 -2.68 -9.96 -15.74
N ALA A 146 -1.86 -8.92 -15.53
CA ALA A 146 -1.52 -7.96 -16.58
C ALA A 146 -0.77 -8.63 -17.73
N GLU A 147 0.16 -9.53 -17.44
CA GLU A 147 0.89 -10.29 -18.46
C GLU A 147 -0.04 -11.22 -19.25
N ALA A 148 -0.94 -11.91 -18.57
CA ALA A 148 -1.93 -12.78 -19.20
C ALA A 148 -2.86 -12.02 -20.16
N ASN A 149 -3.11 -10.74 -19.88
CA ASN A 149 -3.96 -9.87 -20.70
C ASN A 149 -3.15 -8.96 -21.65
N ARG A 150 -1.88 -9.21 -21.81
CA ARG A 150 -0.97 -8.41 -22.64
C ARG A 150 -1.46 -8.21 -24.07
N ALA A 151 -2.15 -9.20 -24.64
CA ALA A 151 -2.71 -9.13 -25.97
C ALA A 151 -3.72 -7.98 -26.16
N PHE A 152 -4.33 -7.51 -25.05
CA PHE A 152 -5.30 -6.41 -25.08
C PHE A 152 -4.69 -5.04 -24.80
N SER A 153 -3.37 -4.93 -24.72
CA SER A 153 -2.68 -3.66 -24.41
C SER A 153 -2.98 -2.55 -25.42
N HIS A 154 -3.27 -2.92 -26.67
CA HIS A 154 -3.67 -1.95 -27.71
C HIS A 154 -5.03 -1.31 -27.49
N TYR A 155 -5.87 -1.84 -26.59
CA TYR A 155 -7.14 -1.23 -26.18
C TYR A 155 -6.97 -0.15 -25.11
N ARG A 156 -5.77 0.11 -24.68
CA ARG A 156 -5.42 1.15 -23.69
C ARG A 156 -5.88 2.53 -24.19
N TRP A 157 -6.37 3.34 -23.28
CA TRP A 157 -6.83 4.70 -23.58
C TRP A 157 -5.97 5.79 -22.94
#